data_c6528190fe70f566b3fa0275751a8c4c
#
_entry.id   c6528190fe70f566b3fa0275751a8c4c
#
_cell.length_a   1.000
_cell.length_b   1.000
_cell.length_c   1.000
_cell.angle_alpha   90.00
_cell.angle_beta   90.00
_cell.angle_gamma   90.00
#
_symmetry.space_group_name_H-M   'P 1'
#
loop_
_entity.id
_entity.type
_entity.pdbx_description
1 polymer ?
#
loop_
_entity_poly.entity_id
_entity_poly.type
_entity_poly.pdbx_seq_one_letter_code
_entity_poly.pdbx_strand_id
1 'polypeptide(L)' 'MIKLKIIKKKNIKPEGFIITKEKIYLSLNNGRLIIIDILTGKALNVIKVDNEKISRPYIFNNDMFIVKNNAILKLN' A
#
# COMPACT_ATOMS: atom_id res chain seq x y z
N MET A 1 -7.99 -5.16 26.83
CA MET A 1 -7.69 -5.21 26.42
C MET A 1 -6.97 -5.89 25.58
N ILE A 2 -6.66 -6.53 25.08
CA ILE A 2 -6.16 -7.30 24.38
C ILE A 2 -5.61 -6.89 23.23
N LYS A 3 -6.08 -6.22 22.63
CA LYS A 3 -5.72 -5.78 21.54
C LYS A 3 -4.43 -5.36 21.42
N LEU A 4 -3.93 -4.91 22.33
CA LEU A 4 -2.67 -4.43 22.27
C LEU A 4 -1.68 -5.31 21.79
N LYS A 5 -1.72 -6.52 22.21
CA LYS A 5 -0.76 -7.38 21.84
C LYS A 5 -0.74 -7.57 20.41
N ILE A 6 -1.79 -7.47 19.80
CA ILE A 6 -1.83 -7.72 18.42
C ILE A 6 -1.04 -6.70 17.72
N ILE A 7 -1.12 -5.52 18.15
CA ILE A 7 -0.43 -4.50 17.50
C ILE A 7 1.02 -4.62 17.61
N LYS A 8 1.49 -5.10 18.66
CA LYS A 8 2.85 -5.23 18.82
C LYS A 8 3.48 -6.21 17.98
N LYS A 9 2.79 -7.17 17.55
CA LYS A 9 3.38 -8.16 16.80
C LYS A 9 4.06 -7.66 15.63
N LYS A 10 3.54 -6.71 14.95
CA LYS A 10 4.16 -6.23 13.79
C LYS A 10 4.20 -4.77 13.82
N ASN A 11 5.29 -4.22 13.39
CA ASN A 11 5.41 -2.83 13.25
C ASN A 11 5.02 -2.47 11.86
N ILE A 12 3.75 -2.32 11.58
CA ILE A 12 3.28 -1.99 10.25
C ILE A 12 3.45 -0.51 10.01
N LYS A 13 4.19 -0.17 8.97
CA LYS A 13 4.49 1.21 8.67
C LYS A 13 4.30 1.51 7.20
N PRO A 14 3.96 2.75 6.87
CA PRO A 14 3.88 3.14 5.47
C PRO A 14 5.27 3.14 4.87
N GLU A 15 5.40 2.67 3.65
CA GLU A 15 6.67 2.72 2.95
C GLU A 15 6.68 3.85 1.95
N GLY A 16 5.53 4.26 1.48
CA GLY A 16 5.43 5.35 0.54
C GLY A 16 4.05 5.42 -0.07
N PHE A 17 3.77 6.47 -0.79
CA PHE A 17 2.45 6.63 -1.36
C PHE A 17 2.49 7.46 -2.61
N ILE A 18 1.39 7.45 -3.34
CA ILE A 18 1.23 8.30 -4.48
C ILE A 18 -0.20 8.82 -4.44
N ILE A 19 -0.38 10.08 -4.76
CA ILE A 19 -1.68 10.72 -4.73
C ILE A 19 -2.12 10.98 -6.17
N THR A 20 -3.33 10.55 -6.51
CA THR A 20 -3.90 10.87 -7.79
C THR A 20 -5.03 11.87 -7.56
N LYS A 21 -5.80 12.14 -8.58
CA LYS A 21 -6.89 13.07 -8.45
C LYS A 21 -7.91 12.69 -7.43
N GLU A 22 -8.21 11.44 -7.31
CA GLU A 22 -9.27 10.97 -6.45
C GLU A 22 -8.85 10.02 -5.34
N LYS A 23 -7.69 9.47 -5.43
CA LYS A 23 -7.27 8.42 -4.52
C LYS A 23 -5.85 8.56 -4.05
N ILE A 24 -5.58 7.96 -2.91
CA ILE A 24 -4.23 7.82 -2.42
C ILE A 24 -3.93 6.33 -2.41
N TYR A 25 -2.78 5.96 -2.95
CA TYR A 25 -2.34 4.57 -2.94
C TYR A 25 -1.14 4.49 -2.00
N LEU A 26 -1.31 3.76 -0.91
CA LEU A 26 -0.32 3.73 0.16
C LEU A 26 0.25 2.33 0.31
N SER A 27 1.56 2.19 0.18
CA SER A 27 2.22 0.90 0.37
C SER A 27 2.66 0.77 1.81
N LEU A 28 2.48 -0.42 2.36
CA LEU A 28 2.90 -0.72 3.71
C LEU A 28 4.06 -1.69 3.70
N ASN A 29 4.79 -1.73 4.80
CA ASN A 29 5.95 -2.60 4.90
C ASN A 29 5.61 -4.08 5.03
N ASN A 30 4.34 -4.42 5.11
CA ASN A 30 3.93 -5.81 5.13
C ASN A 30 3.39 -6.28 3.79
N GLY A 31 3.67 -5.53 2.73
CA GLY A 31 3.27 -5.95 1.38
C GLY A 31 1.84 -5.64 1.01
N ARG A 32 1.15 -4.84 1.80
CA ARG A 32 -0.22 -4.44 1.48
C ARG A 32 -0.23 -3.08 0.83
N LEU A 33 -1.17 -2.88 -0.08
CA LEU A 33 -1.40 -1.59 -0.71
C LEU A 33 -2.81 -1.16 -0.34
N ILE A 34 -2.93 -0.01 0.30
CA ILE A 34 -4.24 0.51 0.70
C ILE A 34 -4.65 1.61 -0.26
N ILE A 35 -5.87 1.53 -0.76
CA ILE A 35 -6.41 2.54 -1.65
C ILE A 35 -7.41 3.36 -0.85
N ILE A 36 -7.18 4.65 -0.76
CA ILE A 36 -7.98 5.54 0.06
C ILE A 36 -8.67 6.58 -0.81
N ASP A 37 -9.93 6.83 -0.53
CA ASP A 37 -10.66 7.86 -1.24
C ASP A 37 -10.30 9.21 -0.60
N ILE A 38 -9.85 10.15 -1.40
CA ILE A 38 -9.41 11.44 -0.88
C ILE A 38 -10.55 12.23 -0.26
N LEU A 39 -11.70 12.20 -0.86
CA LEU A 39 -12.79 13.01 -0.36
C LEU A 39 -13.33 12.57 1.00
N THR A 40 -13.37 11.30 1.23
CA THR A 40 -13.95 10.79 2.47
C THR A 40 -12.92 10.33 3.47
N GLY A 41 -11.69 10.08 3.01
CA GLY A 41 -10.65 9.54 3.86
C GLY A 41 -10.83 8.06 4.15
N LYS A 42 -11.79 7.41 3.50
CA LYS A 42 -12.04 6.01 3.78
C LYS A 42 -11.23 5.08 2.90
N ALA A 43 -10.81 3.98 3.48
CA ALA A 43 -10.11 2.97 2.71
C ALA A 43 -11.11 2.27 1.81
N LEU A 44 -10.85 2.27 0.53
CA LEU A 44 -11.71 1.63 -0.44
C LEU A 44 -11.34 0.16 -0.63
N ASN A 45 -10.08 -0.15 -0.49
CA ASN A 45 -9.63 -1.50 -0.73
C ASN A 45 -8.24 -1.70 -0.14
N VAL A 46 -7.92 -2.94 0.16
CA VAL A 46 -6.59 -3.31 0.62
C VAL A 46 -6.16 -4.50 -0.21
N ILE A 47 -5.09 -4.35 -0.94
CA ILE A 47 -4.62 -5.39 -1.83
C ILE A 47 -3.35 -6.00 -1.27
N LYS A 48 -3.30 -7.32 -1.20
CA LYS A 48 -2.09 -7.98 -0.78
C LYS A 48 -1.22 -8.16 -2.01
N VAL A 49 -0.10 -7.45 -2.05
CA VAL A 49 0.81 -7.55 -3.19
C VAL A 49 1.86 -8.61 -2.90
N ASP A 50 2.35 -8.65 -1.68
CA ASP A 50 3.38 -9.59 -1.31
C ASP A 50 3.29 -9.83 0.19
N ASN A 51 4.13 -10.69 0.72
CA ASN A 51 4.20 -10.92 2.15
C ASN A 51 5.21 -10.02 2.83
N GLU A 52 6.05 -9.39 2.04
CA GLU A 52 7.09 -8.55 2.56
C GLU A 52 7.00 -7.14 2.03
N LYS A 53 7.93 -6.30 2.44
CA LYS A 53 7.96 -4.92 2.06
C LYS A 53 7.92 -4.70 0.56
N ILE A 54 7.14 -3.74 0.13
CA ILE A 54 7.06 -3.36 -1.27
C ILE A 54 7.37 -1.87 -1.38
N SER A 55 7.70 -1.40 -2.55
CA SER A 55 7.98 0.00 -2.76
C SER A 55 6.70 0.81 -2.76
N ARG A 56 6.83 2.12 -2.78
CA ARG A 56 5.67 2.95 -3.01
C ARG A 56 5.22 2.69 -4.44
N PRO A 57 3.99 3.00 -4.78
CA PRO A 57 3.53 2.80 -6.13
C PRO A 57 4.09 3.85 -7.07
N TYR A 58 4.23 3.50 -8.33
CA TYR A 58 4.65 4.40 -9.38
C TYR A 58 3.62 4.33 -10.50
N ILE A 59 3.35 5.45 -11.16
CA ILE A 59 2.41 5.46 -12.27
C ILE A 59 3.13 5.87 -13.54
N PHE A 60 2.95 5.10 -14.60
CA PHE A 60 3.52 5.40 -15.89
C PHE A 60 2.53 4.96 -16.97
N ASN A 61 2.17 5.84 -17.88
CA ASN A 61 1.21 5.58 -18.94
C ASN A 61 -0.10 5.00 -18.41
N ASN A 62 -0.60 5.57 -17.33
CA ASN A 62 -1.84 5.16 -16.71
C ASN A 62 -1.80 3.76 -16.08
N ASP A 63 -0.64 3.17 -15.99
CA ASP A 63 -0.50 1.90 -15.31
C ASP A 63 0.23 2.10 -14.01
N MET A 64 -0.09 1.28 -13.02
CA MET A 64 0.56 1.37 -11.72
C MET A 64 1.53 0.22 -11.54
N PHE A 65 2.70 0.53 -11.00
CA PHE A 65 3.75 -0.44 -10.81
C PHE A 65 4.27 -0.42 -9.38
N ILE A 66 4.70 -1.57 -8.90
CA ILE A 66 5.34 -1.69 -7.60
C ILE A 66 6.62 -2.48 -7.79
N VAL A 67 7.67 -2.10 -7.08
CA VAL A 67 8.93 -2.81 -7.14
C VAL A 67 9.09 -3.63 -5.88
N LYS A 68 9.47 -4.87 -6.02
CA LYS A 68 9.77 -5.71 -4.87
C LYS A 68 10.86 -6.70 -5.26
N ASN A 69 11.86 -6.88 -4.43
CA ASN A 69 12.91 -7.88 -4.66
C ASN A 69 13.46 -7.84 -6.07
N ASN A 70 13.76 -6.66 -6.55
CA ASN A 70 14.31 -6.47 -7.89
C ASN A 70 13.36 -6.87 -9.01
N ALA A 71 12.10 -7.01 -8.70
CA ALA A 71 11.09 -7.30 -9.71
C ALA A 71 10.13 -6.13 -9.80
N ILE A 72 9.57 -5.93 -10.98
CA ILE A 72 8.59 -4.88 -11.18
C ILE A 72 7.25 -5.55 -11.44
N LEU A 73 6.27 -5.20 -10.61
CA LEU A 73 4.93 -5.75 -10.74
C LEU A 73 3.99 -4.70 -11.27
N LYS A 74 3.20 -5.07 -12.26
CA LYS A 74 2.22 -4.16 -12.80
C LYS A 74 0.89 -4.51 -12.17
N LEU A 75 0.21 -3.51 -11.61
CA LEU A 75 -1.08 -3.72 -10.99
C LEU A 75 -2.16 -3.22 -11.92
N ASN A 76 -3.18 -3.98 -12.10
CA ASN A 76 -4.27 -3.56 -12.96
C ASN A 76 -5.56 -3.37 -12.21
#